data_cf602a8bd0b07fbdc9f79fffc3927e92
#
_entry.id   cf602a8bd0b07fbdc9f79fffc3927e92
#
_cell.length_a   1.000
_cell.length_b   1.000
_cell.length_c   1.000
_cell.angle_alpha   90.00
_cell.angle_beta   90.00
_cell.angle_gamma   90.00
#
_symmetry.space_group_name_H-M   'P 1'
#
loop_
_entity.id
_entity.type
_entity.pdbx_description
1 polymer ?
#
loop_
_entity_poly.entity_id
_entity_poly.type
_entity_poly.pdbx_seq_one_letter_code
_entity_poly.pdbx_strand_id
1 'polypeptide(L)'
;FYDKNIVKIVHDLNREVLYTSRAPIPYCKKFSKKINAKRVGGIFAFRWSFLKKFNKTKESFLEKIESCDSNRICDNGRGQFVAPYPFKNFFSVDCPSDLKTVAKYMKKDKIYKIYKS
;
A
#
# COMPACT_ATOMS: atom_id res chain seq x y z
N PHE A 1 1.84 -11.18 -5.79
CA PHE A 1 0.63 -11.44 -5.00
C PHE A 1 0.95 -12.10 -3.66
N TYR A 2 1.82 -13.13 -3.66
CA TYR A 2 2.20 -13.89 -2.45
C TYR A 2 3.31 -13.24 -1.61
N ASP A 3 3.92 -12.18 -2.09
CA ASP A 3 4.96 -11.43 -1.36
C ASP A 3 4.35 -10.73 -0.14
N LYS A 4 4.80 -11.11 1.06
CA LYS A 4 4.38 -10.54 2.34
C LYS A 4 4.83 -9.09 2.57
N ASN A 5 5.82 -8.61 1.82
CA ASN A 5 6.27 -7.22 1.88
C ASN A 5 5.31 -6.28 1.15
N ILE A 6 4.48 -6.83 0.27
CA ILE A 6 3.47 -6.06 -0.46
C ILE A 6 2.13 -6.16 0.27
N VAL A 7 1.62 -5.04 0.74
CA VAL A 7 0.28 -4.96 1.36
C VAL A 7 -0.78 -5.00 0.27
N LYS A 8 -1.67 -6.01 0.36
CA LYS A 8 -2.85 -6.14 -0.51
C LYS A 8 -4.03 -5.40 0.09
N ILE A 9 -4.96 -4.98 -0.74
CA ILE A 9 -6.12 -4.21 -0.34
C ILE A 9 -7.36 -4.75 -1.04
N VAL A 10 -8.45 -4.91 -0.31
CA VAL A 10 -9.77 -5.19 -0.83
C VAL A 10 -10.71 -4.04 -0.52
N HIS A 11 -11.61 -3.74 -1.44
CA HIS A 11 -12.56 -2.67 -1.34
C HIS A 11 -13.91 -3.11 -1.91
N ASP A 12 -14.97 -2.43 -1.51
CA ASP A 12 -16.32 -2.64 -2.04
C ASP A 12 -16.53 -1.99 -3.43
N LEU A 13 -17.75 -2.04 -3.93
CA LEU A 13 -18.11 -1.43 -5.21
C LEU A 13 -18.02 0.10 -5.18
N ASN A 14 -18.15 0.72 -4.02
CA ASN A 14 -18.04 2.15 -3.82
C ASN A 14 -16.57 2.60 -3.64
N ARG A 15 -15.62 1.66 -3.74
CA ARG A 15 -14.19 1.86 -3.49
C ARG A 15 -13.84 2.13 -2.02
N GLU A 16 -14.74 1.83 -1.10
CA GLU A 16 -14.43 1.88 0.31
C GLU A 16 -13.60 0.66 0.71
N VAL A 17 -12.52 0.90 1.46
CA VAL A 17 -11.61 -0.16 1.88
C VAL A 17 -12.29 -1.03 2.92
N LEU A 18 -12.34 -2.32 2.65
CA LEU A 18 -12.84 -3.33 3.57
C LEU A 18 -11.73 -3.84 4.49
N TYR A 19 -10.55 -4.09 3.93
CA TYR A 19 -9.42 -4.62 4.68
C TYR A 19 -8.12 -4.51 3.89
N THR A 20 -7.01 -4.33 4.61
CA THR A 20 -5.66 -4.43 4.06
C THR A 20 -4.87 -5.53 4.76
N SER A 21 -4.09 -6.32 4.01
CA SER A 21 -3.35 -7.44 4.57
C SER A 21 -2.05 -7.72 3.82
N ARG A 22 -1.08 -8.25 4.57
CA ARG A 22 0.13 -8.85 4.00
C ARG A 22 -0.14 -10.25 3.45
N ALA A 23 -1.22 -10.92 3.89
CA ALA A 23 -1.69 -12.17 3.30
C ALA A 23 -2.15 -11.98 1.85
N PRO A 24 -2.21 -13.05 1.04
CA PRO A 24 -2.74 -12.98 -0.32
C PRO A 24 -4.26 -12.87 -0.30
N ILE A 25 -4.79 -11.66 -0.29
CA ILE A 25 -6.22 -11.35 -0.38
C ILE A 25 -6.55 -10.66 -1.73
N PRO A 26 -7.77 -10.90 -2.30
CA PRO A 26 -8.77 -11.90 -1.89
C PRO A 26 -8.26 -13.34 -2.09
N TYR A 27 -8.86 -14.30 -1.38
CA TYR A 27 -8.48 -15.71 -1.53
C TYR A 27 -8.67 -16.21 -2.97
N CYS A 28 -7.71 -16.97 -3.45
CA CYS A 28 -7.81 -17.67 -4.72
C CYS A 28 -6.98 -18.96 -4.70
N LYS A 29 -7.51 -20.03 -5.31
CA LYS A 29 -6.78 -21.32 -5.41
C LYS A 29 -5.48 -21.14 -6.22
N LYS A 30 -5.53 -20.39 -7.31
CA LYS A 30 -4.39 -20.10 -8.19
C LYS A 30 -4.46 -18.63 -8.63
N PHE A 31 -3.36 -17.91 -8.47
CA PHE A 31 -3.30 -16.52 -8.89
C PHE A 31 -3.45 -16.41 -10.42
N SER A 32 -4.29 -15.48 -10.84
CA SER A 32 -4.35 -15.03 -12.22
C SER A 32 -4.62 -13.51 -12.26
N LYS A 33 -4.27 -12.86 -13.35
CA LYS A 33 -4.55 -11.43 -13.53
C LYS A 33 -6.05 -11.09 -13.49
N LYS A 34 -6.91 -12.06 -13.76
CA LYS A 34 -8.38 -11.90 -13.71
C LYS A 34 -8.90 -11.62 -12.30
N ILE A 35 -8.17 -12.02 -11.25
CA ILE A 35 -8.53 -11.75 -9.85
C ILE A 35 -8.52 -10.25 -9.56
N ASN A 36 -7.80 -9.47 -10.37
CA ASN A 36 -7.71 -8.02 -10.22
C ASN A 36 -7.27 -7.59 -8.79
N ALA A 37 -6.40 -8.39 -8.18
CA ALA A 37 -5.86 -8.08 -6.86
C ALA A 37 -5.19 -6.70 -6.86
N LYS A 38 -5.49 -5.91 -5.84
CA LYS A 38 -4.92 -4.57 -5.66
C LYS A 38 -3.83 -4.60 -4.61
N ARG A 39 -2.88 -3.67 -4.74
CA ARG A 39 -1.87 -3.41 -3.71
C ARG A 39 -1.94 -1.96 -3.27
N VAL A 40 -1.54 -1.70 -2.04
CA VAL A 40 -1.37 -0.34 -1.54
C VAL A 40 -0.20 0.32 -2.28
N GLY A 41 -0.41 1.54 -2.78
CA GLY A 41 0.60 2.31 -3.52
C GLY A 41 1.51 3.15 -2.62
N GLY A 42 1.21 3.23 -1.32
CA GLY A 42 2.02 3.99 -0.35
C GLY A 42 1.78 5.51 -0.36
N ILE A 43 0.78 5.99 -1.08
CA ILE A 43 0.41 7.41 -1.10
C ILE A 43 -0.98 7.57 -0.47
N PHE A 44 -1.08 8.41 0.55
CA PHE A 44 -2.31 8.66 1.28
C PHE A 44 -2.64 10.15 1.30
N ALA A 45 -3.90 10.49 1.01
CA ALA A 45 -4.42 11.83 1.14
C ALA A 45 -5.38 11.89 2.33
N PHE A 46 -5.20 12.85 3.21
CA PHE A 46 -6.03 13.05 4.39
C PHE A 46 -6.64 14.44 4.39
N ARG A 47 -7.90 14.53 4.81
CA ARG A 47 -8.43 15.83 5.27
C ARG A 47 -7.68 16.22 6.55
N TRP A 48 -7.26 17.46 6.67
CA TRP A 48 -6.47 17.94 7.81
C TRP A 48 -7.12 17.64 9.17
N SER A 49 -8.43 17.84 9.28
CA SER A 49 -9.18 17.53 10.49
C SER A 49 -9.11 16.03 10.85
N PHE A 50 -9.13 15.15 9.85
CA PHE A 50 -9.00 13.70 10.05
C PHE A 50 -7.59 13.30 10.43
N LEU A 51 -6.57 13.85 9.77
CA LEU A 51 -5.16 13.57 10.08
C LEU A 51 -4.84 13.90 11.55
N LYS A 52 -5.34 15.04 12.06
CA LYS A 52 -5.21 15.39 13.48
C LYS A 52 -5.85 14.36 14.41
N LYS A 53 -6.99 13.79 14.05
CA LYS A 53 -7.65 12.72 14.81
C LYS A 53 -6.87 11.42 14.72
N PHE A 54 -6.45 11.04 13.52
CA PHE A 54 -5.66 9.83 13.27
C PHE A 54 -4.38 9.80 14.13
N ASN A 55 -3.63 10.90 14.17
CA ASN A 55 -2.41 11.01 14.99
C ASN A 55 -2.63 10.88 16.49
N LYS A 56 -3.84 11.17 16.97
CA LYS A 56 -4.24 11.01 18.39
C LYS A 56 -4.84 9.64 18.68
N THR A 57 -5.18 8.86 17.64
CA THR A 57 -5.78 7.54 17.81
C THR A 57 -4.67 6.52 18.08
N LYS A 58 -4.85 5.73 19.13
CA LYS A 58 -3.91 4.65 19.48
C LYS A 58 -3.88 3.60 18.36
N GLU A 59 -2.73 2.94 18.24
CA GLU A 59 -2.59 1.81 17.34
C GLU A 59 -3.65 0.74 17.61
N SER A 60 -4.27 0.26 16.55
CA SER A 60 -5.33 -0.73 16.61
C SER A 60 -4.79 -2.17 16.60
N PHE A 61 -5.67 -3.12 16.89
CA PHE A 61 -5.29 -4.53 16.92
C PHE A 61 -4.87 -5.05 15.54
N LEU A 62 -5.68 -4.78 14.51
CA LEU A 62 -5.36 -5.22 13.14
C LEU A 62 -4.12 -4.51 12.57
N GLU A 63 -3.94 -3.24 12.89
CA GLU A 63 -2.73 -2.50 12.54
C GLU A 63 -1.46 -3.19 13.02
N LYS A 64 -1.45 -3.59 14.30
CA LYS A 64 -0.28 -4.26 14.91
C LYS A 64 0.00 -5.62 14.28
N ILE A 65 -1.03 -6.44 14.09
CA ILE A 65 -0.88 -7.79 13.51
C ILE A 65 -0.41 -7.73 12.06
N GLU A 66 -1.04 -6.88 11.26
CA GLU A 66 -0.73 -6.76 9.83
C GLU A 66 0.46 -5.84 9.56
N SER A 67 0.95 -5.12 10.60
CA SER A 67 1.95 -4.06 10.45
C SER A 67 1.58 -3.10 9.30
N CYS A 68 0.34 -2.63 9.36
CA CYS A 68 -0.27 -1.79 8.34
C CYS A 68 -1.15 -0.72 8.99
N ASP A 69 -0.67 0.51 9.03
CA ASP A 69 -1.30 1.65 9.71
C ASP A 69 -2.67 2.03 9.14
N SER A 70 -2.95 1.73 7.87
CA SER A 70 -4.27 1.94 7.28
C SER A 70 -5.38 1.11 7.95
N ASN A 71 -5.05 -0.03 8.57
CA ASN A 71 -6.02 -0.82 9.31
C ASN A 71 -6.54 -0.11 10.56
N ARG A 72 -5.80 0.87 11.13
CA ARG A 72 -6.30 1.72 12.22
C ARG A 72 -7.57 2.47 11.82
N ILE A 73 -7.68 2.84 10.56
CA ILE A 73 -8.84 3.54 10.03
C ILE A 73 -10.05 2.61 10.04
N CYS A 74 -9.90 1.41 9.50
CA CYS A 74 -10.97 0.40 9.44
C CYS A 74 -11.40 -0.07 10.82
N ASP A 75 -10.44 -0.38 11.72
CA ASP A 75 -10.72 -0.81 13.10
C ASP A 75 -11.49 0.23 13.93
N ASN A 76 -11.35 1.49 13.59
CA ASN A 76 -12.09 2.57 14.25
C ASN A 76 -13.40 2.92 13.52
N GLY A 77 -13.88 2.08 12.60
CA GLY A 77 -15.13 2.30 11.86
C GLY A 77 -15.11 3.57 11.01
N ARG A 78 -13.94 3.94 10.48
CA ARG A 78 -13.78 5.11 9.63
C ARG A 78 -13.65 4.70 8.17
N GLY A 79 -14.28 5.47 7.29
CA GLY A 79 -14.18 5.26 5.85
C GLY A 79 -12.80 5.64 5.31
N GLN A 80 -12.25 4.76 4.50
CA GLN A 80 -11.06 4.99 3.69
C GLN A 80 -11.39 4.56 2.26
N PHE A 81 -11.01 5.36 1.26
CA PHE A 81 -11.34 5.08 -0.13
C PHE A 81 -10.10 4.89 -0.97
N VAL A 82 -10.18 3.97 -1.93
CA VAL A 82 -9.11 3.77 -2.90
C VAL A 82 -9.26 4.71 -4.09
N ALA A 83 -8.14 5.30 -4.50
CA ALA A 83 -7.98 5.95 -5.79
C ALA A 83 -7.25 4.97 -6.71
N PRO A 84 -7.95 4.28 -7.65
CA PRO A 84 -7.30 3.33 -8.53
C PRO A 84 -6.26 4.00 -9.41
N TYR A 85 -5.09 3.40 -9.47
CA TYR A 85 -4.00 3.84 -10.31
C TYR A 85 -3.52 2.67 -11.19
N PRO A 86 -3.22 2.88 -12.47
CA PRO A 86 -2.69 1.83 -13.33
C PRO A 86 -1.44 1.19 -12.73
N PHE A 87 -1.34 -0.14 -12.86
CA PHE A 87 -0.18 -0.85 -12.34
C PHE A 87 1.12 -0.30 -12.95
N LYS A 88 2.03 0.10 -12.07
CA LYS A 88 3.42 0.41 -12.41
C LYS A 88 4.33 -0.35 -11.46
N ASN A 89 5.51 -0.72 -11.94
CA ASN A 89 6.54 -1.24 -11.05
C ASN A 89 7.08 -0.09 -10.22
N PHE A 90 6.72 -0.09 -8.96
CA PHE A 90 7.36 0.76 -7.95
C PHE A 90 8.43 -0.08 -7.26
N PHE A 91 9.58 0.52 -7.07
CA PHE A 91 10.68 -0.10 -6.36
C PHE A 91 10.83 0.63 -5.02
N SER A 92 10.71 -0.10 -3.92
CA SER A 92 11.11 0.35 -2.58
C SER A 92 12.43 -0.31 -2.20
N VAL A 93 13.10 0.25 -1.21
CA VAL A 93 14.30 -0.32 -0.62
C VAL A 93 13.93 -0.78 0.79
N ASP A 94 13.53 -2.03 0.91
CA ASP A 94 13.15 -2.66 2.18
C ASP A 94 14.24 -3.60 2.69
N CYS A 95 15.15 -4.03 1.81
CA CYS A 95 16.27 -4.89 2.14
C CYS A 95 17.52 -4.56 1.27
N PRO A 96 18.75 -5.04 1.66
CA PRO A 96 19.98 -4.74 0.92
C PRO A 96 19.98 -5.18 -0.55
N SER A 97 19.24 -6.23 -0.90
CA SER A 97 19.09 -6.68 -2.30
C SER A 97 18.32 -5.68 -3.15
N ASP A 98 17.33 -5.00 -2.56
CA ASP A 98 16.52 -4.01 -3.27
C ASP A 98 17.36 -2.80 -3.65
N LEU A 99 18.30 -2.40 -2.79
CA LEU A 99 19.21 -1.28 -3.07
C LEU A 99 19.93 -1.44 -4.40
N LYS A 100 20.47 -2.64 -4.69
CA LYS A 100 21.15 -2.93 -5.96
C LYS A 100 20.21 -2.79 -7.15
N THR A 101 18.98 -3.28 -6.98
CA THR A 101 17.93 -3.20 -8.01
C THR A 101 17.53 -1.76 -8.27
N VAL A 102 17.21 -1.02 -7.21
CA VAL A 102 16.81 0.40 -7.31
C VAL A 102 17.91 1.25 -7.90
N ALA A 103 19.16 1.08 -7.46
CA ALA A 103 20.31 1.81 -8.02
C ALA A 103 20.46 1.62 -9.54
N LYS A 104 20.19 0.40 -10.05
CA LYS A 104 20.19 0.11 -11.49
C LYS A 104 19.09 0.88 -12.23
N TYR A 105 17.88 0.94 -11.66
CA TYR A 105 16.75 1.67 -12.27
C TYR A 105 16.91 3.18 -12.18
N MET A 106 17.43 3.70 -11.06
CA MET A 106 17.70 5.13 -10.87
C MET A 106 18.62 5.71 -11.94
N LYS A 107 19.62 4.97 -12.41
CA LYS A 107 20.50 5.43 -13.51
C LYS A 107 19.74 5.77 -14.80
N LYS A 108 18.55 5.19 -15.00
CA LYS A 108 17.69 5.40 -16.17
C LYS A 108 16.56 6.40 -15.91
N ASP A 109 16.40 6.85 -14.67
CA ASP A 109 15.35 7.79 -14.29
C ASP A 109 15.63 9.18 -14.86
N LYS A 110 14.63 9.78 -15.50
CA LYS A 110 14.76 11.12 -16.09
C LYS A 110 14.93 12.20 -15.02
N ILE A 111 14.22 12.04 -13.89
CA ILE A 111 14.25 13.00 -12.79
C ILE A 111 15.59 12.93 -12.06
N TYR A 112 16.15 11.71 -11.87
CA TYR A 112 17.47 11.53 -11.26
C TYR A 112 18.56 12.31 -11.98
N LYS A 113 18.47 12.43 -13.31
CA LYS A 113 19.43 13.20 -14.10
C LYS A 113 19.37 14.70 -13.83
N ILE A 114 18.21 15.21 -13.39
CA ILE A 114 18.01 16.65 -13.14
C ILE A 114 18.73 17.12 -11.88
N TYR A 115 18.79 16.28 -10.84
CA TYR A 115 19.42 16.66 -9.57
C TYR A 115 20.73 15.95 -9.28
N LYS A 116 21.29 15.27 -10.26
CA LYS A 116 22.65 14.72 -10.19
C LYS A 116 23.71 15.73 -10.66
N SER A 117 23.32 16.95 -11.02
CA SER A 117 24.26 18.02 -11.39
C SER A 117 25.03 18.53 -10.18
#